data_8758086b4511d093d27677ce657b5671
#
_entry.id   8758086b4511d093d27677ce657b5671
#
_cell.length_a   1.000
_cell.length_b   1.000
_cell.length_c   1.000
_cell.angle_alpha   90.00
_cell.angle_beta   90.00
_cell.angle_gamma   90.00
#
_symmetry.space_group_name_H-M   'P 1'
#
loop_
_entity.id
_entity.type
_entity.pdbx_description
1 polymer ?
#
loop_
_entity_poly.entity_id
_entity_poly.type
_entity_poly.pdbx_seq_one_letter_code
_entity_poly.pdbx_strand_id
1 'polypeptide(L)'
;MKKFLSKLAVGAAILSLVSVDVEACTIMLVTKGASTDGSVFVSHSNDGFGADPNVAFVPAKNHKKGSMRPVYPTAAAVDELPEYNCFNVPQLVAPERSDAYNFPGKPLTKAIGYIPEVEHTYAYIDGNYPAMNEHGLMMGECTDRSAHLPKLPYKKGIGIFYSTELGRVALERCKTARDAIKLMGALIDEYGLYGTAEALFVADKDEGWLFEMQPTPSGKGGLWIAEKIPDGHFSIAANQLRIRAIRKDDPNQIFNPKLPQMLEELGWAAYDAQGNLDWVKSLQAEENNHPYYSQRRVWRGLSTVAPSKNFSPTVSDWDSDYYPLSVKPDKKLAVTDVMKLYRDYYQDTEFDKSASSFAGLYGSPYHYENEKRTERSIMSAKSTHTYIAQVNDKLPAPICWLSTNTPFENPFVPFAVAKMPAAYNKALRDEYDASKMYWASTQVMSLTQGYFSVISPTVAEAVSESEKNSLELIESSLNLPKNKFAATLNQNAVKVFDDWKKLYTRILIKYDGGAGLKYDERNLPAPSAPTKY
;
A
#
# COMPACT_ATOMS: atom_id res chain seq x y z
N MET A 1 11.24 7.40 72.08
CA MET A 1 10.27 7.88 71.10
C MET A 1 11.01 8.12 69.78
N LYS A 2 11.02 7.14 68.88
CA LYS A 2 11.64 7.24 67.57
C LYS A 2 10.52 7.19 66.52
N LYS A 3 10.41 8.24 65.71
CA LYS A 3 9.45 8.37 64.62
C LYS A 3 9.92 7.49 63.46
N PHE A 4 9.12 6.54 63.04
CA PHE A 4 9.25 5.84 61.79
C PHE A 4 8.52 6.66 60.70
N LEU A 5 9.26 7.19 59.76
CA LEU A 5 8.73 7.75 58.51
C LEU A 5 8.81 6.67 57.44
N SER A 6 7.65 6.10 57.11
CA SER A 6 7.50 5.25 55.94
C SER A 6 7.44 6.10 54.69
N LYS A 7 8.44 5.97 53.81
CA LYS A 7 8.41 6.52 52.45
C LYS A 7 7.54 5.62 51.59
N LEU A 8 6.34 6.06 51.29
CA LEU A 8 5.59 5.51 50.14
C LEU A 8 6.20 6.05 48.87
N ALA A 9 6.92 5.20 48.13
CA ALA A 9 7.30 5.47 46.76
C ALA A 9 6.11 5.08 45.88
N VAL A 10 5.34 6.07 45.46
CA VAL A 10 4.36 5.89 44.39
C VAL A 10 5.15 5.85 43.07
N GLY A 11 5.43 4.66 42.60
CA GLY A 11 5.91 4.42 41.26
C GLY A 11 4.76 4.66 40.28
N ALA A 12 4.69 5.85 39.70
CA ALA A 12 3.85 6.09 38.53
C ALA A 12 4.50 5.32 37.36
N ALA A 13 4.00 4.13 37.09
CA ALA A 13 4.23 3.46 35.82
C ALA A 13 3.54 4.29 34.74
N ILE A 14 4.32 5.12 34.06
CA ILE A 14 3.90 5.70 32.79
C ILE A 14 3.86 4.52 31.82
N LEU A 15 2.70 3.89 31.66
CA LEU A 15 2.40 3.11 30.48
C LEU A 15 2.38 4.14 29.33
N SER A 16 3.51 4.30 28.65
CA SER A 16 3.54 4.79 27.30
C SER A 16 2.75 3.76 26.46
N LEU A 17 1.48 4.06 26.22
CA LEU A 17 0.74 3.50 25.11
C LEU A 17 1.50 3.95 23.86
N VAL A 18 2.49 3.17 23.44
CA VAL A 18 3.01 3.25 22.09
C VAL A 18 1.85 2.81 21.22
N SER A 19 1.13 3.78 20.67
CA SER A 19 0.21 3.50 19.58
C SER A 19 1.07 2.93 18.47
N VAL A 20 0.95 1.64 18.24
CA VAL A 20 1.49 1.01 17.03
C VAL A 20 0.82 1.75 15.87
N ASP A 21 1.58 2.57 15.16
CA ASP A 21 1.13 3.15 13.91
C ASP A 21 0.95 2.00 12.93
N VAL A 22 -0.26 1.48 12.83
CA VAL A 22 -0.62 0.47 11.84
C VAL A 22 -0.39 1.10 10.47
N GLU A 23 0.41 0.46 9.65
CA GLU A 23 0.60 0.85 8.26
C GLU A 23 -0.76 0.95 7.58
N ALA A 24 -1.02 2.08 6.98
CA ALA A 24 -2.36 2.45 6.52
C ALA A 24 -2.34 2.63 5.00
N CYS A 25 -2.52 1.55 4.27
CA CYS A 25 -2.44 1.52 2.82
C CYS A 25 -3.77 1.82 2.12
N THR A 26 -3.72 2.17 0.85
CA THR A 26 -4.88 2.20 -0.06
C THR A 26 -4.53 1.39 -1.29
N ILE A 27 -5.41 0.49 -1.69
CA ILE A 27 -5.23 -0.37 -2.86
C ILE A 27 -6.40 -0.21 -3.83
N MET A 28 -6.10 -0.28 -5.13
CA MET A 28 -7.10 -0.18 -6.19
C MET A 28 -6.86 -1.23 -7.27
N LEU A 29 -7.95 -1.68 -7.88
CA LEU A 29 -7.95 -2.58 -9.02
C LEU A 29 -8.84 -2.01 -10.13
N VAL A 30 -8.30 -1.95 -11.35
CA VAL A 30 -9.06 -1.67 -12.57
C VAL A 30 -8.96 -2.89 -13.46
N THR A 31 -10.09 -3.52 -13.76
CA THR A 31 -10.11 -4.69 -14.64
C THR A 31 -10.05 -4.30 -16.11
N LYS A 32 -9.72 -5.23 -16.99
CA LYS A 32 -9.46 -5.02 -18.43
C LYS A 32 -10.53 -4.19 -19.15
N GLY A 33 -11.80 -4.55 -18.94
CA GLY A 33 -12.93 -3.86 -19.57
C GLY A 33 -13.17 -2.44 -19.07
N ALA A 34 -12.65 -2.09 -17.88
CA ALA A 34 -12.78 -0.77 -17.27
C ALA A 34 -11.69 0.20 -17.69
N SER A 35 -10.59 -0.27 -18.32
CA SER A 35 -9.49 0.60 -18.75
C SER A 35 -9.62 1.08 -20.19
N THR A 36 -8.97 2.19 -20.51
CA THR A 36 -9.01 2.81 -21.85
C THR A 36 -8.22 2.03 -22.90
N ASP A 37 -7.14 1.36 -22.49
CA ASP A 37 -6.19 0.66 -23.36
C ASP A 37 -6.26 -0.88 -23.26
N GLY A 38 -7.18 -1.40 -22.45
CA GLY A 38 -7.31 -2.84 -22.18
C GLY A 38 -6.29 -3.35 -21.14
N SER A 39 -5.62 -2.48 -20.40
CA SER A 39 -4.78 -2.86 -19.28
C SER A 39 -5.60 -3.31 -18.08
N VAL A 40 -5.00 -4.18 -17.26
CA VAL A 40 -5.36 -4.36 -15.86
C VAL A 40 -4.40 -3.55 -15.02
N PHE A 41 -4.93 -2.81 -14.02
CA PHE A 41 -4.12 -2.07 -13.06
C PHE A 41 -4.35 -2.61 -11.65
N VAL A 42 -3.26 -2.85 -10.92
CA VAL A 42 -3.27 -3.05 -9.46
C VAL A 42 -2.36 -2.00 -8.86
N SER A 43 -2.82 -1.34 -7.81
CA SER A 43 -2.03 -0.29 -7.19
C SER A 43 -2.02 -0.38 -5.67
N HIS A 44 -1.01 0.23 -5.06
CA HIS A 44 -0.78 0.23 -3.62
C HIS A 44 -0.04 1.51 -3.21
N SER A 45 -0.46 2.12 -2.10
CA SER A 45 0.33 3.11 -1.37
C SER A 45 0.89 2.50 -0.10
N ASN A 46 2.18 2.65 0.14
CA ASN A 46 2.85 2.19 1.36
C ASN A 46 2.87 3.32 2.38
N ASP A 47 1.89 3.35 3.27
CA ASP A 47 1.63 4.47 4.17
C ASP A 47 1.97 4.11 5.62
N GLY A 48 3.17 4.44 6.07
CA GLY A 48 3.61 4.21 7.44
C GLY A 48 4.77 5.11 7.83
N PHE A 49 4.77 5.67 9.04
CA PHE A 49 5.89 6.51 9.52
C PHE A 49 7.21 5.75 9.66
N GLY A 50 7.16 4.45 9.78
CA GLY A 50 8.31 3.55 9.87
C GLY A 50 8.56 2.72 8.61
N ALA A 51 7.72 2.86 7.57
CA ALA A 51 7.77 2.00 6.40
C ALA A 51 9.09 2.13 5.62
N ASP A 52 9.56 1.00 5.07
CA ASP A 52 10.78 0.93 4.27
C ASP A 52 10.58 1.63 2.92
N PRO A 53 11.38 2.66 2.57
CA PRO A 53 11.33 3.28 1.26
C PRO A 53 12.01 2.46 0.16
N ASN A 54 12.67 1.36 0.51
CA ASN A 54 13.40 0.55 -0.46
C ASN A 54 12.46 -0.17 -1.42
N VAL A 55 12.68 0.00 -2.72
CA VAL A 55 12.06 -0.78 -3.78
C VAL A 55 13.15 -1.60 -4.47
N ALA A 56 12.91 -2.88 -4.66
CA ALA A 56 13.92 -3.84 -5.07
C ALA A 56 13.51 -4.59 -6.33
N PHE A 57 14.47 -4.80 -7.22
CA PHE A 57 14.35 -5.84 -8.23
C PHE A 57 14.95 -7.14 -7.71
N VAL A 58 14.15 -8.20 -7.69
CA VAL A 58 14.60 -9.55 -7.37
C VAL A 58 14.71 -10.34 -8.68
N PRO A 59 15.91 -10.82 -9.04
CA PRO A 59 16.11 -11.54 -10.29
C PRO A 59 15.53 -12.95 -10.25
N ALA A 60 15.13 -13.46 -11.42
CA ALA A 60 14.82 -14.87 -11.59
C ALA A 60 16.05 -15.73 -11.23
N LYS A 61 15.79 -16.88 -10.60
CA LYS A 61 16.87 -17.74 -10.08
C LYS A 61 16.56 -19.21 -10.23
N ASN A 62 17.58 -20.00 -10.59
CA ASN A 62 17.51 -21.47 -10.54
C ASN A 62 18.06 -21.95 -9.20
N HIS A 63 17.37 -22.87 -8.58
CA HIS A 63 17.68 -23.41 -7.26
C HIS A 63 18.07 -24.89 -7.35
N LYS A 64 18.90 -25.33 -6.42
CA LYS A 64 19.24 -26.76 -6.31
C LYS A 64 18.02 -27.53 -5.80
N LYS A 65 17.80 -28.72 -6.37
CA LYS A 65 16.76 -29.63 -5.88
C LYS A 65 16.93 -29.91 -4.38
N GLY A 66 15.83 -29.78 -3.62
CA GLY A 66 15.84 -29.99 -2.18
C GLY A 66 16.33 -28.80 -1.36
N SER A 67 16.59 -27.64 -1.97
CA SER A 67 16.84 -26.42 -1.20
C SER A 67 15.60 -25.96 -0.46
N MET A 68 15.82 -25.16 0.58
CA MET A 68 14.76 -24.57 1.39
C MET A 68 14.77 -23.06 1.21
N ARG A 69 13.59 -22.46 1.02
CA ARG A 69 13.39 -21.02 0.95
C ARG A 69 13.16 -20.45 2.35
N PRO A 70 13.97 -19.48 2.80
CA PRO A 70 13.71 -18.80 4.07
C PRO A 70 12.43 -17.95 3.97
N VAL A 71 11.69 -17.91 5.07
CA VAL A 71 10.55 -17.03 5.30
C VAL A 71 10.98 -16.00 6.33
N TYR A 72 10.88 -14.71 5.97
CA TYR A 72 11.32 -13.61 6.82
C TYR A 72 10.15 -12.94 7.53
N PRO A 73 10.38 -12.39 8.73
CA PRO A 73 9.36 -11.59 9.40
C PRO A 73 9.14 -10.26 8.67
N THR A 74 7.97 -9.67 8.84
CA THR A 74 7.68 -8.30 8.41
C THR A 74 7.78 -7.32 9.57
N ALA A 75 8.12 -6.06 9.27
CA ALA A 75 8.20 -4.99 10.28
C ALA A 75 6.87 -4.75 10.99
N ALA A 76 5.75 -4.79 10.27
CA ALA A 76 4.41 -4.57 10.83
C ALA A 76 3.99 -5.57 11.93
N ALA A 77 4.68 -6.71 12.03
CA ALA A 77 4.33 -7.76 12.99
C ALA A 77 5.28 -7.87 14.19
N VAL A 78 6.29 -6.99 14.30
CA VAL A 78 7.46 -7.28 15.12
C VAL A 78 7.80 -6.27 16.21
N ASP A 79 6.86 -5.46 16.65
CA ASP A 79 7.03 -4.64 17.84
C ASP A 79 7.60 -5.40 19.04
N GLU A 80 7.50 -6.73 19.02
CA GLU A 80 7.94 -7.61 20.08
C GLU A 80 9.17 -8.49 19.73
N LEU A 81 9.82 -8.28 18.55
CA LEU A 81 10.95 -9.11 18.12
C LEU A 81 12.19 -8.31 17.68
N PRO A 82 12.83 -7.57 18.58
CA PRO A 82 14.05 -6.83 18.26
C PRO A 82 15.17 -7.73 17.73
N GLU A 83 15.18 -9.01 18.07
CA GLU A 83 16.16 -9.98 17.58
C GLU A 83 16.09 -10.26 16.07
N TYR A 84 14.96 -9.96 15.42
CA TYR A 84 14.84 -10.12 13.97
C TYR A 84 15.22 -8.89 13.19
N ASN A 85 15.52 -7.78 13.87
CA ASN A 85 16.08 -6.57 13.29
C ASN A 85 15.16 -5.82 12.31
N CYS A 86 13.85 -6.05 12.43
CA CYS A 86 12.86 -5.40 11.57
C CYS A 86 12.25 -4.14 12.19
N PHE A 87 12.46 -3.92 13.49
CA PHE A 87 11.72 -2.91 14.24
C PHE A 87 12.33 -1.51 14.16
N ASN A 88 13.62 -1.35 14.34
CA ASN A 88 14.29 -0.04 14.35
C ASN A 88 14.73 0.42 12.96
N VAL A 89 14.87 -0.54 12.05
CA VAL A 89 15.19 -0.31 10.65
C VAL A 89 14.36 -1.30 9.86
N PRO A 90 13.18 -0.94 9.38
CA PRO A 90 12.24 -1.87 8.76
C PRO A 90 12.73 -2.33 7.39
N GLN A 91 13.94 -2.82 7.33
CA GLN A 91 14.60 -3.27 6.12
C GLN A 91 14.86 -4.75 6.18
N LEU A 92 14.46 -5.42 5.12
CA LEU A 92 14.94 -6.77 4.87
C LEU A 92 16.42 -6.73 4.49
N VAL A 93 17.27 -7.39 5.29
CA VAL A 93 18.70 -7.58 4.99
C VAL A 93 18.91 -9.05 4.65
N ALA A 94 18.79 -9.37 3.36
CA ALA A 94 18.79 -10.72 2.81
C ALA A 94 19.50 -10.75 1.45
N PRO A 95 20.85 -10.59 1.43
CA PRO A 95 21.62 -10.47 0.18
C PRO A 95 21.52 -11.71 -0.72
N GLU A 96 21.17 -12.86 -0.17
CA GLU A 96 20.94 -14.08 -0.96
C GLU A 96 19.70 -14.00 -1.84
N ARG A 97 18.73 -13.12 -1.52
CA ARG A 97 17.53 -12.87 -2.34
C ARG A 97 17.85 -11.94 -3.50
N SER A 98 18.46 -10.80 -3.20
CA SER A 98 18.87 -9.79 -4.20
C SER A 98 19.94 -8.88 -3.64
N ASP A 99 20.81 -8.35 -4.52
CA ASP A 99 21.74 -7.27 -4.13
C ASP A 99 21.01 -6.03 -3.59
N ALA A 100 19.76 -5.78 -3.98
CA ALA A 100 18.95 -4.70 -3.45
C ALA A 100 18.64 -4.84 -1.94
N TYR A 101 18.84 -6.02 -1.36
CA TYR A 101 18.73 -6.31 0.07
C TYR A 101 20.10 -6.50 0.75
N ASN A 102 21.17 -6.15 0.07
CA ASN A 102 22.51 -6.15 0.64
C ASN A 102 22.86 -4.76 1.20
N PHE A 103 22.84 -4.64 2.53
CA PHE A 103 23.18 -3.42 3.26
C PHE A 103 24.43 -3.68 4.10
N PRO A 104 25.64 -3.34 3.60
CA PRO A 104 26.89 -3.58 4.30
C PRO A 104 26.90 -2.96 5.70
N GLY A 105 27.31 -3.74 6.69
CA GLY A 105 27.36 -3.29 8.09
C GLY A 105 26.04 -3.43 8.86
N LYS A 106 24.92 -3.70 8.20
CA LYS A 106 23.65 -4.03 8.87
C LYS A 106 23.56 -5.54 9.12
N PRO A 107 23.05 -5.98 10.28
CA PRO A 107 22.91 -7.40 10.59
C PRO A 107 21.86 -8.05 9.69
N LEU A 108 22.09 -9.31 9.32
CA LEU A 108 21.18 -10.09 8.50
C LEU A 108 19.84 -10.31 9.20
N THR A 109 18.74 -10.19 8.46
CA THR A 109 17.42 -10.57 8.95
C THR A 109 17.37 -12.09 9.15
N LYS A 110 16.91 -12.52 10.32
CA LYS A 110 16.77 -13.95 10.64
C LYS A 110 15.47 -14.50 10.08
N ALA A 111 15.52 -15.63 9.41
CA ALA A 111 14.32 -16.34 8.98
C ALA A 111 13.54 -16.87 10.20
N ILE A 112 12.21 -16.77 10.15
CA ILE A 112 11.30 -17.33 11.17
C ILE A 112 10.82 -18.73 10.80
N GLY A 113 11.03 -19.15 9.57
CA GLY A 113 10.69 -20.47 9.06
C GLY A 113 11.30 -20.75 7.70
N TYR A 114 11.05 -21.93 7.19
CA TYR A 114 11.52 -22.39 5.88
C TYR A 114 10.43 -23.20 5.20
N ILE A 115 10.33 -23.05 3.88
CA ILE A 115 9.47 -23.88 3.02
C ILE A 115 10.31 -24.55 1.93
N PRO A 116 9.84 -25.66 1.32
CA PRO A 116 10.52 -26.24 0.17
C PRO A 116 10.67 -25.21 -0.97
N GLU A 117 11.88 -25.13 -1.52
CA GLU A 117 12.13 -24.26 -2.67
C GLU A 117 11.77 -24.95 -3.98
N VAL A 118 11.34 -24.18 -4.98
CA VAL A 118 11.11 -24.66 -6.34
C VAL A 118 12.40 -24.60 -7.17
N GLU A 119 12.46 -25.34 -8.27
CA GLU A 119 13.66 -25.37 -9.12
C GLU A 119 13.94 -24.05 -9.83
N HIS A 120 12.89 -23.22 -10.04
CA HIS A 120 13.01 -21.93 -10.70
C HIS A 120 12.04 -20.93 -10.09
N THR A 121 12.53 -19.73 -9.78
CA THR A 121 11.72 -18.58 -9.32
C THR A 121 11.77 -17.46 -10.34
N TYR A 122 10.66 -16.75 -10.54
CA TYR A 122 10.51 -15.64 -11.48
C TYR A 122 11.08 -14.34 -10.92
N ALA A 123 11.49 -13.45 -11.82
CA ALA A 123 11.89 -12.10 -11.45
C ALA A 123 10.67 -11.25 -11.06
N TYR A 124 10.84 -10.39 -10.05
CA TYR A 124 9.77 -9.50 -9.60
C TYR A 124 10.30 -8.17 -9.04
N ILE A 125 9.41 -7.18 -8.96
CA ILE A 125 9.61 -5.94 -8.22
C ILE A 125 9.02 -6.13 -6.84
N ASP A 126 9.85 -5.89 -5.84
CA ASP A 126 9.55 -5.99 -4.42
C ASP A 126 9.65 -4.63 -3.75
N GLY A 127 9.13 -4.53 -2.55
CA GLY A 127 9.21 -3.39 -1.66
C GLY A 127 8.91 -3.83 -0.25
N ASN A 128 8.36 -2.95 0.55
CA ASN A 128 7.76 -3.37 1.82
C ASN A 128 6.68 -4.44 1.55
N TYR A 129 5.92 -4.23 0.47
CA TYR A 129 5.01 -5.23 -0.12
C TYR A 129 5.34 -5.46 -1.60
N PRO A 130 5.29 -6.71 -2.10
CA PRO A 130 5.67 -7.03 -3.47
C PRO A 130 4.63 -6.52 -4.48
N ALA A 131 5.12 -6.02 -5.64
CA ALA A 131 4.28 -5.35 -6.62
C ALA A 131 3.86 -6.26 -7.80
N MET A 132 4.82 -6.82 -8.52
CA MET A 132 4.53 -7.60 -9.72
C MET A 132 5.72 -8.43 -10.20
N ASN A 133 5.44 -9.51 -10.94
CA ASN A 133 6.48 -10.33 -11.56
C ASN A 133 6.59 -10.12 -13.09
N GLU A 134 7.60 -10.75 -13.69
CA GLU A 134 7.91 -10.65 -15.12
C GLU A 134 6.86 -11.27 -16.06
N HIS A 135 5.90 -12.02 -15.52
CA HIS A 135 4.76 -12.59 -16.23
C HIS A 135 3.50 -11.72 -16.13
N GLY A 136 3.54 -10.60 -15.39
CA GLY A 136 2.41 -9.71 -15.24
C GLY A 136 1.41 -10.14 -14.15
N LEU A 137 1.79 -11.05 -13.26
CA LEU A 137 1.07 -11.24 -12.00
C LEU A 137 1.36 -10.04 -11.11
N MET A 138 0.29 -9.40 -10.60
CA MET A 138 0.34 -8.14 -9.86
C MET A 138 -0.33 -8.29 -8.51
N MET A 139 0.18 -7.56 -7.51
CA MET A 139 -0.39 -7.51 -6.17
C MET A 139 -0.40 -6.08 -5.63
N GLY A 140 -1.37 -5.79 -4.77
CA GLY A 140 -1.43 -4.59 -3.94
C GLY A 140 -2.02 -4.98 -2.60
N GLU A 141 -1.40 -4.60 -1.51
CA GLU A 141 -1.74 -5.01 -0.16
C GLU A 141 -2.33 -3.85 0.64
N CYS A 142 -3.18 -4.19 1.60
CA CYS A 142 -3.77 -3.25 2.54
C CYS A 142 -3.98 -3.97 3.88
N THR A 143 -3.28 -3.49 4.91
CA THR A 143 -3.40 -4.02 6.28
C THR A 143 -4.76 -3.70 6.86
N ASP A 144 -5.49 -4.70 7.31
CA ASP A 144 -6.83 -4.56 7.85
C ASP A 144 -6.87 -4.81 9.35
N ARG A 145 -7.75 -4.13 10.04
CA ARG A 145 -8.03 -4.39 11.46
C ARG A 145 -9.20 -5.35 11.59
N SER A 146 -9.01 -6.37 12.43
CA SER A 146 -10.05 -7.32 12.78
C SER A 146 -10.51 -7.12 14.22
N ALA A 147 -11.76 -7.44 14.51
CA ALA A 147 -12.28 -7.55 15.88
C ALA A 147 -11.55 -8.65 16.69
N HIS A 148 -10.93 -9.58 16.00
CA HIS A 148 -10.25 -10.74 16.58
C HIS A 148 -8.74 -10.65 16.35
N LEU A 149 -8.03 -9.87 17.17
CA LEU A 149 -6.59 -9.74 17.13
C LEU A 149 -5.92 -10.95 17.80
N PRO A 150 -5.36 -11.90 17.05
CA PRO A 150 -4.63 -13.01 17.62
C PRO A 150 -3.30 -12.51 18.21
N LYS A 151 -2.87 -13.11 19.30
CA LYS A 151 -1.52 -12.92 19.80
C LYS A 151 -0.52 -13.44 18.78
N LEU A 152 0.61 -12.76 18.64
CA LEU A 152 1.68 -13.12 17.72
C LEU A 152 2.13 -14.58 17.89
N PRO A 153 1.79 -15.49 16.98
CA PRO A 153 1.97 -16.93 17.20
C PRO A 153 3.40 -17.41 16.97
N TYR A 154 4.20 -16.71 16.19
CA TYR A 154 5.55 -17.13 15.81
C TYR A 154 6.52 -17.35 17.00
N LYS A 155 6.31 -16.71 18.16
CA LYS A 155 7.08 -16.99 19.40
C LYS A 155 7.08 -18.46 19.81
N LYS A 156 6.15 -19.25 19.27
CA LYS A 156 6.00 -20.68 19.54
C LYS A 156 6.22 -21.55 18.30
N GLY A 157 6.73 -20.99 17.20
CA GLY A 157 6.88 -21.71 15.94
C GLY A 157 5.55 -22.06 15.28
N ILE A 158 4.51 -21.27 15.53
CA ILE A 158 3.16 -21.44 14.97
C ILE A 158 2.88 -20.23 14.09
N GLY A 159 2.57 -20.44 12.82
CA GLY A 159 2.34 -19.38 11.85
C GLY A 159 3.62 -18.63 11.46
N ILE A 160 4.06 -18.86 10.24
CA ILE A 160 5.29 -18.23 9.73
C ILE A 160 5.01 -17.25 8.60
N PHE A 161 3.75 -17.13 8.15
CA PHE A 161 3.40 -16.25 7.05
C PHE A 161 2.67 -14.98 7.51
N TYR A 162 3.01 -13.89 6.84
CA TYR A 162 2.28 -12.65 6.75
C TYR A 162 2.05 -12.33 5.27
N SER A 163 1.19 -11.37 4.95
CA SER A 163 0.85 -10.96 3.58
C SER A 163 2.07 -10.74 2.68
N THR A 164 3.10 -10.08 3.22
CA THR A 164 4.33 -9.77 2.50
C THR A 164 5.03 -11.01 1.94
N GLU A 165 5.31 -12.00 2.78
CA GLU A 165 6.01 -13.22 2.33
C GLU A 165 5.11 -14.14 1.51
N LEU A 166 3.79 -14.17 1.77
CA LEU A 166 2.83 -14.86 0.89
C LEU A 166 2.86 -14.29 -0.52
N GLY A 167 2.78 -12.96 -0.64
CA GLY A 167 2.85 -12.28 -1.93
C GLY A 167 4.18 -12.54 -2.66
N ARG A 168 5.31 -12.49 -1.95
CA ARG A 168 6.63 -12.81 -2.52
C ARG A 168 6.69 -14.23 -3.07
N VAL A 169 6.26 -15.23 -2.30
CA VAL A 169 6.23 -16.63 -2.75
C VAL A 169 5.32 -16.79 -3.96
N ALA A 170 4.19 -16.12 -3.99
CA ALA A 170 3.27 -16.18 -5.13
C ALA A 170 3.88 -15.53 -6.38
N LEU A 171 4.53 -14.37 -6.28
CA LEU A 171 5.23 -13.75 -7.41
C LEU A 171 6.42 -14.56 -7.91
N GLU A 172 7.13 -15.24 -7.00
CA GLU A 172 8.24 -16.14 -7.33
C GLU A 172 7.79 -17.37 -8.14
N ARG A 173 6.54 -17.86 -7.97
CA ARG A 173 6.13 -19.20 -8.39
C ARG A 173 4.94 -19.25 -9.33
N CYS A 174 4.11 -18.18 -9.40
CA CYS A 174 2.86 -18.18 -10.15
C CYS A 174 2.90 -17.19 -11.33
N LYS A 175 2.12 -17.51 -12.37
CA LYS A 175 1.93 -16.65 -13.55
C LYS A 175 0.54 -16.06 -13.62
N THR A 176 -0.45 -16.68 -12.93
CA THR A 176 -1.84 -16.28 -12.97
C THR A 176 -2.34 -15.91 -11.56
N ALA A 177 -3.32 -15.03 -11.51
CA ALA A 177 -3.95 -14.61 -10.25
C ALA A 177 -4.57 -15.81 -9.51
N ARG A 178 -5.22 -16.69 -10.25
CA ARG A 178 -5.90 -17.87 -9.70
C ARG A 178 -4.93 -18.89 -9.09
N ASP A 179 -3.77 -19.10 -9.72
CA ASP A 179 -2.73 -19.98 -9.17
C ASP A 179 -2.09 -19.35 -7.92
N ALA A 180 -1.88 -18.03 -7.92
CA ALA A 180 -1.37 -17.29 -6.78
C ALA A 180 -2.30 -17.41 -5.55
N ILE A 181 -3.62 -17.23 -5.75
CA ILE A 181 -4.62 -17.38 -4.68
C ILE A 181 -4.60 -18.79 -4.10
N LYS A 182 -4.59 -19.81 -4.96
CA LYS A 182 -4.53 -21.22 -4.51
C LYS A 182 -3.25 -21.53 -3.75
N LEU A 183 -2.10 -21.03 -4.24
CA LEU A 183 -0.82 -21.23 -3.58
C LEU A 183 -0.79 -20.53 -2.21
N MET A 184 -1.20 -19.25 -2.13
CA MET A 184 -1.25 -18.52 -0.87
C MET A 184 -2.18 -19.19 0.13
N GLY A 185 -3.37 -19.61 -0.30
CA GLY A 185 -4.30 -20.35 0.54
C GLY A 185 -3.71 -21.66 1.08
N ALA A 186 -3.04 -22.45 0.24
CA ALA A 186 -2.39 -23.69 0.66
C ALA A 186 -1.24 -23.43 1.66
N LEU A 187 -0.45 -22.37 1.46
CA LEU A 187 0.60 -21.98 2.39
C LEU A 187 0.04 -21.54 3.75
N ILE A 188 -1.08 -20.81 3.74
CA ILE A 188 -1.80 -20.44 4.97
C ILE A 188 -2.27 -21.69 5.70
N ASP A 189 -2.89 -22.63 5.00
CA ASP A 189 -3.43 -23.84 5.60
C ASP A 189 -2.35 -24.73 6.22
N GLU A 190 -1.18 -24.81 5.58
CA GLU A 190 -0.06 -25.65 6.01
C GLU A 190 0.82 -25.00 7.08
N TYR A 191 1.18 -23.72 6.88
CA TYR A 191 2.20 -23.05 7.68
C TYR A 191 1.65 -22.01 8.66
N GLY A 192 0.39 -21.62 8.52
CA GLY A 192 -0.28 -20.65 9.39
C GLY A 192 0.08 -19.20 9.14
N LEU A 193 -0.80 -18.32 9.64
CA LEU A 193 -0.66 -16.87 9.61
C LEU A 193 -0.34 -16.29 10.98
N TYR A 194 0.33 -15.14 10.98
CA TYR A 194 0.49 -14.26 12.13
C TYR A 194 0.16 -12.81 11.75
N GLY A 195 0.10 -11.91 12.74
CA GLY A 195 -0.16 -10.49 12.53
C GLY A 195 -1.65 -10.16 12.55
N THR A 196 -2.07 -9.25 11.69
CA THR A 196 -3.45 -8.77 11.61
C THR A 196 -4.19 -9.38 10.42
N ALA A 197 -5.46 -8.96 10.20
CA ALA A 197 -6.15 -9.23 8.96
C ALA A 197 -5.52 -8.43 7.80
N GLU A 198 -5.64 -8.96 6.60
CA GLU A 198 -5.04 -8.39 5.40
C GLU A 198 -5.95 -8.54 4.19
N ALA A 199 -5.89 -7.55 3.30
CA ALA A 199 -6.53 -7.61 2.00
C ALA A 199 -5.50 -7.39 0.89
N LEU A 200 -5.56 -8.21 -0.17
CA LEU A 200 -4.70 -8.10 -1.34
C LEU A 200 -5.54 -8.07 -2.61
N PHE A 201 -5.34 -7.07 -3.47
CA PHE A 201 -5.70 -7.27 -4.87
C PHE A 201 -4.64 -8.14 -5.53
N VAL A 202 -5.09 -9.19 -6.20
CA VAL A 202 -4.26 -10.14 -6.95
C VAL A 202 -4.81 -10.19 -8.36
N ALA A 203 -4.00 -9.82 -9.37
CA ALA A 203 -4.48 -9.79 -10.75
C ALA A 203 -3.41 -10.22 -11.74
N ASP A 204 -3.85 -10.67 -12.87
CA ASP A 204 -3.08 -10.85 -14.09
C ASP A 204 -3.73 -10.07 -15.25
N LYS A 205 -3.31 -10.31 -16.49
CA LYS A 205 -3.84 -9.59 -17.67
C LYS A 205 -5.32 -9.90 -17.99
N ASP A 206 -5.88 -10.94 -17.41
CA ASP A 206 -7.20 -11.47 -17.77
C ASP A 206 -8.22 -11.36 -16.63
N GLU A 207 -7.79 -11.44 -15.37
CA GLU A 207 -8.69 -11.35 -14.23
C GLU A 207 -8.07 -10.70 -13.00
N GLY A 208 -8.92 -10.13 -12.13
CA GLY A 208 -8.53 -9.53 -10.86
C GLY A 208 -9.43 -10.00 -9.73
N TRP A 209 -8.82 -10.16 -8.56
CA TRP A 209 -9.42 -10.71 -7.35
C TRP A 209 -9.09 -9.86 -6.14
N LEU A 210 -10.00 -9.81 -5.18
CA LEU A 210 -9.69 -9.43 -3.81
C LEU A 210 -9.49 -10.69 -2.99
N PHE A 211 -8.33 -10.83 -2.35
CA PHE A 211 -7.99 -11.92 -1.43
C PHE A 211 -7.88 -11.35 -0.03
N GLU A 212 -8.67 -11.87 0.90
CA GLU A 212 -8.69 -11.43 2.29
C GLU A 212 -8.35 -12.59 3.22
N MET A 213 -7.65 -12.29 4.32
CA MET A 213 -7.20 -13.32 5.26
C MET A 213 -7.14 -12.80 6.69
N GLN A 214 -7.29 -13.74 7.63
CA GLN A 214 -7.27 -13.52 9.07
C GLN A 214 -6.54 -14.66 9.77
N PRO A 215 -5.54 -14.37 10.64
CA PRO A 215 -4.94 -15.40 11.48
C PRO A 215 -5.94 -16.03 12.46
N THR A 216 -5.72 -17.30 12.79
CA THR A 216 -6.46 -17.95 13.90
C THR A 216 -5.81 -17.62 15.24
N PRO A 217 -6.52 -17.73 16.38
CA PRO A 217 -5.93 -17.52 17.71
C PRO A 217 -4.77 -18.45 18.04
N SER A 218 -4.72 -19.62 17.42
CA SER A 218 -3.63 -20.58 17.58
C SER A 218 -2.45 -20.31 16.65
N GLY A 219 -2.64 -19.52 15.59
CA GLY A 219 -1.70 -19.34 14.50
C GLY A 219 -1.54 -20.56 13.59
N LYS A 220 -2.29 -21.64 13.84
CA LYS A 220 -2.31 -22.82 12.96
C LYS A 220 -3.35 -22.59 11.86
N GLY A 221 -2.92 -22.74 10.60
CA GLY A 221 -3.74 -22.37 9.46
C GLY A 221 -4.09 -20.89 9.46
N GLY A 222 -5.21 -20.56 8.85
CA GLY A 222 -5.76 -19.21 8.78
C GLY A 222 -7.12 -19.24 8.09
N LEU A 223 -7.86 -18.18 8.29
CA LEU A 223 -9.10 -17.93 7.55
C LEU A 223 -8.75 -17.15 6.30
N TRP A 224 -9.23 -17.55 5.15
CA TRP A 224 -8.99 -16.82 3.90
C TRP A 224 -10.09 -17.04 2.89
N ILE A 225 -10.34 -16.01 2.10
CA ILE A 225 -11.33 -15.99 1.02
C ILE A 225 -10.84 -15.05 -0.10
N ALA A 226 -11.15 -15.39 -1.34
CA ALA A 226 -10.94 -14.51 -2.49
C ALA A 226 -12.24 -14.35 -3.26
N GLU A 227 -12.52 -13.13 -3.73
CA GLU A 227 -13.66 -12.83 -4.60
C GLU A 227 -13.19 -12.14 -5.88
N LYS A 228 -13.68 -12.65 -7.02
CA LYS A 228 -13.37 -12.11 -8.34
C LYS A 228 -14.07 -10.79 -8.55
N ILE A 229 -13.31 -9.79 -9.00
CA ILE A 229 -13.87 -8.51 -9.45
C ILE A 229 -14.35 -8.68 -10.91
N PRO A 230 -15.62 -8.36 -11.21
CA PRO A 230 -16.14 -8.49 -12.56
C PRO A 230 -15.34 -7.67 -13.57
N ASP A 231 -15.20 -8.18 -14.79
CA ASP A 231 -14.58 -7.40 -15.86
C ASP A 231 -15.40 -6.13 -16.16
N GLY A 232 -14.72 -5.04 -16.49
CA GLY A 232 -15.33 -3.73 -16.66
C GLY A 232 -15.55 -2.96 -15.35
N HIS A 233 -14.98 -3.42 -14.22
CA HIS A 233 -15.15 -2.79 -12.91
C HIS A 233 -13.86 -2.18 -12.34
N PHE A 234 -14.07 -1.20 -11.48
CA PHE A 234 -13.10 -0.63 -10.54
C PHE A 234 -13.43 -1.09 -9.12
N SER A 235 -12.40 -1.38 -8.33
CA SER A 235 -12.52 -1.72 -6.91
C SER A 235 -11.45 -1.00 -6.10
N ILE A 236 -11.76 -0.69 -4.84
CA ILE A 236 -10.86 -0.04 -3.87
C ILE A 236 -11.05 -0.65 -2.50
N ALA A 237 -9.94 -0.88 -1.79
CA ALA A 237 -9.93 -1.21 -0.37
C ALA A 237 -8.95 -0.29 0.38
N ALA A 238 -9.26 0.00 1.63
CA ALA A 238 -8.59 1.01 2.41
C ALA A 238 -8.63 0.65 3.90
N ASN A 239 -7.84 -0.33 4.30
CA ASN A 239 -7.72 -0.86 5.67
C ASN A 239 -9.04 -1.39 6.24
N GLN A 240 -9.82 -2.07 5.42
CA GLN A 240 -11.05 -2.73 5.82
C GLN A 240 -11.32 -3.95 4.93
N LEU A 241 -11.90 -4.99 5.53
CA LEU A 241 -12.42 -6.14 4.81
C LEU A 241 -13.65 -5.71 3.97
N ARG A 242 -13.78 -6.28 2.77
CA ARG A 242 -14.79 -5.85 1.80
C ARG A 242 -15.68 -6.98 1.30
N ILE A 243 -15.20 -8.24 1.36
CA ILE A 243 -15.97 -9.41 0.92
C ILE A 243 -17.11 -9.63 1.92
N ARG A 244 -18.34 -9.83 1.40
CA ARG A 244 -19.53 -10.02 2.23
C ARG A 244 -19.93 -11.50 2.28
N ALA A 245 -21.01 -11.85 1.66
CA ALA A 245 -21.57 -13.21 1.72
C ALA A 245 -20.59 -14.28 1.22
N ILE A 246 -20.37 -15.32 2.03
CA ILE A 246 -19.62 -16.51 1.64
C ILE A 246 -20.56 -17.40 0.85
N ARG A 247 -20.24 -17.62 -0.43
CA ARG A 247 -21.10 -18.35 -1.38
C ARG A 247 -20.44 -19.67 -1.79
N LYS A 248 -20.95 -20.76 -1.24
CA LYS A 248 -20.50 -22.09 -1.62
C LYS A 248 -20.83 -22.33 -3.10
N ASP A 249 -19.91 -22.97 -3.80
CA ASP A 249 -20.05 -23.36 -5.22
C ASP A 249 -20.14 -22.16 -6.21
N ASP A 250 -19.81 -20.93 -5.78
CA ASP A 250 -19.66 -19.78 -6.68
C ASP A 250 -18.28 -19.81 -7.36
N PRO A 251 -18.18 -19.90 -8.70
CA PRO A 251 -16.90 -19.91 -9.41
C PRO A 251 -16.11 -18.60 -9.27
N ASN A 252 -16.76 -17.54 -8.79
CA ASN A 252 -16.17 -16.24 -8.51
C ASN A 252 -15.70 -16.09 -7.06
N GLN A 253 -15.81 -17.14 -6.23
CA GLN A 253 -15.18 -17.19 -4.92
C GLN A 253 -14.27 -18.41 -4.79
N ILE A 254 -13.15 -18.23 -4.12
CA ILE A 254 -12.20 -19.29 -3.76
C ILE A 254 -11.88 -19.10 -2.27
N PHE A 255 -12.07 -20.12 -1.48
CA PHE A 255 -11.77 -20.08 -0.05
C PHE A 255 -11.47 -21.48 0.49
N ASN A 256 -10.92 -21.56 1.70
CA ASN A 256 -10.75 -22.83 2.38
C ASN A 256 -12.12 -23.51 2.55
N PRO A 257 -12.35 -24.73 2.05
CA PRO A 257 -13.65 -25.42 2.18
C PRO A 257 -14.16 -25.56 3.61
N LYS A 258 -13.24 -25.50 4.61
CA LYS A 258 -13.59 -25.55 6.03
C LYS A 258 -13.86 -24.16 6.63
N LEU A 259 -13.74 -23.08 5.86
CA LEU A 259 -13.91 -21.71 6.35
C LEU A 259 -15.22 -21.50 7.14
N PRO A 260 -16.40 -21.90 6.65
CA PRO A 260 -17.63 -21.76 7.42
C PRO A 260 -17.58 -22.48 8.77
N GLN A 261 -17.11 -23.73 8.78
CA GLN A 261 -16.96 -24.52 9.99
C GLN A 261 -15.96 -23.88 10.97
N MET A 262 -14.84 -23.36 10.47
CA MET A 262 -13.84 -22.68 11.31
C MET A 262 -14.39 -21.43 11.99
N LEU A 263 -15.19 -20.63 11.29
CA LEU A 263 -15.85 -19.44 11.87
C LEU A 263 -16.84 -19.83 12.97
N GLU A 264 -17.61 -20.91 12.77
CA GLU A 264 -18.53 -21.45 13.79
C GLU A 264 -17.78 -21.97 15.02
N GLU A 265 -16.74 -22.79 14.82
CA GLU A 265 -15.93 -23.36 15.91
C GLU A 265 -15.21 -22.30 16.74
N LEU A 266 -14.82 -21.18 16.12
CA LEU A 266 -14.22 -20.03 16.79
C LEU A 266 -15.26 -19.14 17.49
N GLY A 267 -16.55 -19.33 17.24
CA GLY A 267 -17.61 -18.47 17.72
C GLY A 267 -17.61 -17.08 17.08
N TRP A 268 -17.05 -16.95 15.87
CA TRP A 268 -16.93 -15.69 15.12
C TRP A 268 -17.97 -15.57 14.01
N ALA A 269 -18.67 -16.64 13.69
CA ALA A 269 -19.67 -16.65 12.63
C ALA A 269 -20.76 -15.60 12.86
N ALA A 270 -20.97 -14.73 11.87
CA ALA A 270 -22.04 -13.75 11.84
C ALA A 270 -22.74 -13.79 10.48
N TYR A 271 -24.03 -13.44 10.45
CA TYR A 271 -24.88 -13.61 9.28
C TYR A 271 -25.47 -12.28 8.83
N ASP A 272 -25.70 -12.15 7.52
CA ASP A 272 -26.45 -11.04 6.94
C ASP A 272 -27.96 -11.16 7.24
N ALA A 273 -28.76 -10.18 6.84
CA ALA A 273 -30.20 -10.17 7.03
C ALA A 273 -30.92 -11.29 6.25
N GLN A 274 -30.28 -11.90 5.26
CA GLN A 274 -30.77 -13.01 4.45
C GLN A 274 -30.35 -14.38 5.01
N GLY A 275 -29.55 -14.39 6.07
CA GLY A 275 -29.07 -15.63 6.72
C GLY A 275 -27.83 -16.23 6.06
N ASN A 276 -27.15 -15.50 5.17
CA ASN A 276 -25.85 -15.93 4.63
C ASN A 276 -24.73 -15.60 5.60
N LEU A 277 -23.75 -16.49 5.73
CA LEU A 277 -22.55 -16.24 6.50
C LEU A 277 -21.79 -15.04 5.88
N ASP A 278 -21.57 -14.00 6.66
CA ASP A 278 -20.98 -12.72 6.21
C ASP A 278 -19.56 -12.56 6.76
N TRP A 279 -18.59 -12.52 5.87
CA TRP A 279 -17.18 -12.42 6.21
C TRP A 279 -16.85 -11.12 6.94
N VAL A 280 -17.33 -9.97 6.44
CA VAL A 280 -17.12 -8.66 7.08
C VAL A 280 -17.73 -8.64 8.48
N LYS A 281 -18.99 -9.06 8.64
CA LYS A 281 -19.65 -9.09 9.96
C LYS A 281 -18.95 -10.01 10.95
N SER A 282 -18.37 -11.10 10.45
CA SER A 282 -17.67 -12.08 11.28
C SER A 282 -16.34 -11.56 11.82
N LEU A 283 -15.65 -10.67 11.08
CA LEU A 283 -14.25 -10.34 11.37
C LEU A 283 -13.96 -8.86 11.55
N GLN A 284 -14.77 -7.97 10.99
CA GLN A 284 -14.48 -6.53 10.94
C GLN A 284 -14.45 -5.91 12.34
N ALA A 285 -13.42 -5.11 12.64
CA ALA A 285 -13.40 -4.27 13.81
C ALA A 285 -14.33 -3.06 13.65
N GLU A 286 -15.01 -2.64 14.73
CA GLU A 286 -15.93 -1.50 14.71
C GLU A 286 -15.28 -0.21 14.20
N GLU A 287 -14.04 0.05 14.56
CA GLU A 287 -13.28 1.21 14.12
C GLU A 287 -13.04 1.29 12.61
N ASN A 288 -13.11 0.15 11.89
CA ASN A 288 -13.00 0.12 10.43
C ASN A 288 -14.29 0.62 9.75
N ASN A 289 -15.37 0.75 10.49
CA ASN A 289 -16.57 1.47 10.06
C ASN A 289 -16.43 2.97 10.21
N HIS A 290 -15.35 3.43 10.83
CA HIS A 290 -15.19 4.85 11.09
C HIS A 290 -15.12 5.61 9.77
N PRO A 291 -16.04 6.56 9.49
CA PRO A 291 -16.09 7.27 8.21
C PRO A 291 -14.81 8.02 7.93
N TYR A 292 -14.09 8.48 8.93
CA TYR A 292 -12.90 9.30 8.77
C TYR A 292 -11.66 8.52 8.32
N TYR A 293 -11.60 7.22 8.58
CA TYR A 293 -10.40 6.43 8.29
C TYR A 293 -10.53 5.61 7.01
N SER A 294 -11.38 4.59 6.99
CA SER A 294 -11.47 3.63 5.89
C SER A 294 -12.58 3.98 4.90
N GLN A 295 -13.80 4.16 5.39
CA GLN A 295 -15.00 4.31 4.57
C GLN A 295 -14.97 5.55 3.68
N ARG A 296 -14.40 6.66 4.18
CA ARG A 296 -14.30 7.89 3.40
C ARG A 296 -13.41 7.74 2.17
N ARG A 297 -12.29 6.98 2.27
CA ARG A 297 -11.45 6.69 1.11
C ARG A 297 -12.15 5.81 0.09
N VAL A 298 -12.90 4.82 0.54
CA VAL A 298 -13.70 3.95 -0.33
C VAL A 298 -14.78 4.76 -1.04
N TRP A 299 -15.56 5.55 -0.29
CA TRP A 299 -16.53 6.48 -0.87
C TRP A 299 -15.89 7.36 -1.94
N ARG A 300 -14.76 8.00 -1.62
CA ARG A 300 -14.09 8.92 -2.55
C ARG A 300 -13.66 8.22 -3.83
N GLY A 301 -13.03 7.06 -3.72
CA GLY A 301 -12.63 6.27 -4.88
C GLY A 301 -13.81 5.87 -5.76
N LEU A 302 -14.85 5.29 -5.16
CA LEU A 302 -16.05 4.85 -5.90
C LEU A 302 -16.80 6.03 -6.51
N SER A 303 -17.01 7.12 -5.76
CA SER A 303 -17.73 8.31 -6.23
C SER A 303 -16.98 9.08 -7.32
N THR A 304 -15.64 9.07 -7.28
CA THR A 304 -14.82 9.71 -8.31
C THR A 304 -14.92 8.98 -9.66
N VAL A 305 -14.94 7.65 -9.65
CA VAL A 305 -15.00 6.87 -10.90
C VAL A 305 -16.44 6.64 -11.41
N ALA A 306 -17.42 6.65 -10.51
CA ALA A 306 -18.82 6.42 -10.82
C ALA A 306 -19.75 7.46 -10.15
N PRO A 307 -19.60 8.76 -10.47
CA PRO A 307 -20.41 9.84 -9.87
C PRO A 307 -21.91 9.65 -10.08
N SER A 308 -22.34 8.97 -11.15
CA SER A 308 -23.75 8.67 -11.41
C SER A 308 -24.41 7.80 -10.34
N LYS A 309 -23.62 7.10 -9.52
CA LYS A 309 -24.11 6.24 -8.42
C LYS A 309 -24.51 7.05 -7.18
N ASN A 310 -24.02 8.27 -7.05
CA ASN A 310 -24.36 9.20 -5.98
C ASN A 310 -24.24 8.56 -4.57
N PHE A 311 -23.12 7.89 -4.30
CA PHE A 311 -22.88 7.25 -2.99
C PHE A 311 -22.86 8.28 -1.86
N SER A 312 -23.52 7.96 -0.74
CA SER A 312 -23.37 8.73 0.50
C SER A 312 -21.94 8.68 1.02
N PRO A 313 -21.39 9.79 1.51
CA PRO A 313 -20.07 9.78 2.14
C PRO A 313 -20.04 9.04 3.49
N THR A 314 -21.18 8.62 4.01
CA THR A 314 -21.33 7.97 5.31
C THR A 314 -22.09 6.66 5.16
N VAL A 315 -21.55 5.60 5.74
CA VAL A 315 -22.23 4.31 5.93
C VAL A 315 -22.86 4.34 7.31
N SER A 316 -24.19 4.20 7.38
CA SER A 316 -24.95 4.18 8.61
C SER A 316 -25.44 2.79 9.02
N ASP A 317 -25.56 1.89 8.05
CA ASP A 317 -26.02 0.52 8.23
C ASP A 317 -25.19 -0.45 7.38
N TRP A 318 -24.65 -1.47 8.03
CA TRP A 318 -23.84 -2.50 7.38
C TRP A 318 -24.59 -3.35 6.34
N ASP A 319 -25.90 -3.48 6.49
CA ASP A 319 -26.69 -4.33 5.61
C ASP A 319 -27.28 -3.57 4.44
N SER A 320 -27.66 -2.31 4.63
CA SER A 320 -28.43 -1.56 3.63
C SER A 320 -27.62 -0.55 2.82
N ASP A 321 -26.59 0.08 3.41
CA ASP A 321 -25.84 1.18 2.78
C ASP A 321 -24.33 0.96 2.71
N TYR A 322 -23.86 -0.26 2.97
CA TYR A 322 -22.46 -0.61 2.80
C TYR A 322 -22.04 -0.51 1.33
N TYR A 323 -20.87 0.08 1.07
CA TYR A 323 -20.40 0.28 -0.29
C TYR A 323 -20.19 -1.05 -1.03
N PRO A 324 -20.57 -1.13 -2.32
CA PRO A 324 -20.34 -2.33 -3.13
C PRO A 324 -18.85 -2.64 -3.24
N LEU A 325 -18.48 -3.92 -3.36
CA LEU A 325 -17.10 -4.37 -3.53
C LEU A 325 -16.44 -3.72 -4.75
N SER A 326 -17.19 -3.50 -5.82
CA SER A 326 -16.72 -2.88 -7.05
C SER A 326 -17.84 -2.16 -7.78
N VAL A 327 -17.48 -1.23 -8.67
CA VAL A 327 -18.42 -0.51 -9.53
C VAL A 327 -17.95 -0.51 -10.98
N LYS A 328 -18.91 -0.46 -11.90
CA LYS A 328 -18.62 -0.10 -13.28
C LYS A 328 -18.38 1.41 -13.34
N PRO A 329 -17.20 1.89 -13.77
CA PRO A 329 -16.95 3.32 -13.89
C PRO A 329 -17.87 3.95 -14.95
N ASP A 330 -18.25 5.22 -14.76
CA ASP A 330 -19.04 5.96 -15.75
C ASP A 330 -18.26 6.20 -17.06
N LYS A 331 -16.92 6.21 -16.96
CA LYS A 331 -16.00 6.30 -18.11
C LYS A 331 -14.85 5.33 -17.89
N LYS A 332 -14.30 4.78 -18.97
CA LYS A 332 -13.08 3.98 -18.90
C LYS A 332 -11.94 4.79 -18.31
N LEU A 333 -11.12 4.13 -17.50
CA LEU A 333 -10.04 4.74 -16.73
C LEU A 333 -8.69 4.57 -17.44
N ALA A 334 -7.93 5.64 -17.54
CA ALA A 334 -6.52 5.60 -17.90
C ALA A 334 -5.66 5.42 -16.62
N VAL A 335 -4.41 5.03 -16.78
CA VAL A 335 -3.46 4.96 -15.65
C VAL A 335 -3.35 6.29 -14.92
N THR A 336 -3.45 7.41 -15.65
CA THR A 336 -3.44 8.77 -15.08
C THR A 336 -4.63 9.07 -14.17
N ASP A 337 -5.77 8.40 -14.36
CA ASP A 337 -6.91 8.57 -13.45
C ASP A 337 -6.64 7.88 -12.11
N VAL A 338 -5.94 6.74 -12.10
CA VAL A 338 -5.47 6.09 -10.86
C VAL A 338 -4.39 6.94 -10.18
N MET A 339 -3.45 7.54 -10.94
CA MET A 339 -2.45 8.48 -10.41
C MET A 339 -3.11 9.67 -9.72
N LYS A 340 -4.18 10.23 -10.29
CA LYS A 340 -4.95 11.35 -9.70
C LYS A 340 -5.63 10.94 -8.39
N LEU A 341 -6.19 9.72 -8.30
CA LEU A 341 -6.79 9.22 -7.07
C LEU A 341 -5.79 9.18 -5.92
N TYR A 342 -4.52 8.81 -6.18
CA TYR A 342 -3.48 8.83 -5.14
C TYR A 342 -3.03 10.23 -4.71
N ARG A 343 -3.47 11.28 -5.42
CA ARG A 343 -3.25 12.70 -5.08
C ARG A 343 -4.47 13.36 -4.44
N ASP A 344 -5.51 12.57 -4.19
CA ASP A 344 -6.77 13.07 -3.66
C ASP A 344 -6.71 13.28 -2.15
N TYR A 345 -6.91 14.52 -1.72
CA TYR A 345 -7.02 14.94 -0.32
C TYR A 345 -8.42 15.46 0.01
N TYR A 346 -9.43 14.98 -0.73
CA TYR A 346 -10.84 15.36 -0.65
C TYR A 346 -11.15 16.77 -1.15
N GLN A 347 -10.27 17.35 -1.99
CA GLN A 347 -10.52 18.64 -2.60
C GLN A 347 -11.90 18.68 -3.28
N ASP A 348 -12.50 19.86 -3.29
CA ASP A 348 -13.83 20.11 -3.84
C ASP A 348 -14.98 19.36 -3.11
N THR A 349 -14.75 18.95 -1.87
CA THR A 349 -15.76 18.34 -0.99
C THR A 349 -15.82 19.05 0.37
N GLU A 350 -16.84 18.75 1.18
CA GLU A 350 -16.93 19.23 2.56
C GLU A 350 -15.82 18.69 3.47
N PHE A 351 -15.07 17.68 3.02
CA PHE A 351 -13.97 17.02 3.74
C PHE A 351 -12.59 17.49 3.29
N ASP A 352 -12.51 18.55 2.49
CA ASP A 352 -11.26 19.08 1.94
C ASP A 352 -10.24 19.35 3.06
N LYS A 353 -9.15 18.59 3.06
CA LYS A 353 -8.13 18.72 4.08
C LYS A 353 -7.37 20.04 4.00
N SER A 354 -7.29 20.66 2.82
CA SER A 354 -6.62 21.95 2.65
C SER A 354 -7.42 23.12 3.24
N ALA A 355 -8.72 22.93 3.43
CA ALA A 355 -9.63 23.89 4.04
C ALA A 355 -9.86 23.67 5.53
N SER A 356 -9.28 22.62 6.13
CA SER A 356 -9.46 22.29 7.53
C SER A 356 -8.72 23.27 8.46
N SER A 357 -9.15 23.36 9.72
CA SER A 357 -8.46 24.18 10.75
C SER A 357 -7.02 23.73 11.03
N PHE A 358 -6.65 22.51 10.65
CA PHE A 358 -5.30 21.96 10.78
C PHE A 358 -4.40 22.27 9.60
N ALA A 359 -4.92 22.79 8.50
CA ALA A 359 -4.18 23.05 7.27
C ALA A 359 -3.18 24.22 7.37
N GLY A 360 -3.29 25.02 8.41
CA GLY A 360 -2.41 26.16 8.63
C GLY A 360 -2.60 27.28 7.61
N LEU A 361 -1.70 28.25 7.65
CA LEU A 361 -1.77 29.48 6.83
C LEU A 361 -1.74 29.21 5.32
N TYR A 362 -1.05 28.16 4.89
CA TYR A 362 -0.84 27.85 3.48
C TYR A 362 -1.74 26.70 2.97
N GLY A 363 -2.76 26.34 3.73
CA GLY A 363 -3.74 25.33 3.31
C GLY A 363 -3.12 23.97 3.04
N SER A 364 -2.15 23.53 3.87
CA SER A 364 -1.47 22.25 3.68
C SER A 364 -2.38 21.09 4.05
N PRO A 365 -2.66 20.13 3.16
CA PRO A 365 -3.43 18.93 3.49
C PRO A 365 -2.63 17.88 4.29
N TYR A 366 -1.36 18.13 4.56
CA TYR A 366 -0.40 17.22 5.19
C TYR A 366 -0.41 17.24 6.72
N HIS A 367 -1.46 17.73 7.34
CA HIS A 367 -1.55 17.68 8.80
C HIS A 367 -1.69 16.25 9.31
N TYR A 368 -1.30 16.06 10.58
CA TYR A 368 -1.35 14.75 11.23
C TYR A 368 -2.77 14.17 11.23
N GLU A 369 -2.86 12.94 10.81
CA GLU A 369 -4.11 12.18 10.76
C GLU A 369 -4.33 11.50 12.11
N ASN A 370 -5.12 12.13 12.96
CA ASN A 370 -5.65 11.47 14.13
C ASN A 370 -6.90 10.70 13.72
N GLU A 371 -6.82 9.39 13.73
CA GLU A 371 -7.88 8.45 13.30
C GLU A 371 -9.25 8.74 13.93
N LYS A 372 -9.29 9.42 15.06
CA LYS A 372 -10.54 9.73 15.78
C LYS A 372 -11.05 11.15 15.56
N ARG A 373 -10.29 12.02 14.90
CA ARG A 373 -10.61 13.47 14.84
C ARG A 373 -10.38 14.13 13.48
N THR A 374 -9.66 13.49 12.56
CA THR A 374 -9.33 14.07 11.25
C THR A 374 -9.61 13.08 10.12
N GLU A 375 -10.02 13.62 8.97
CA GLU A 375 -10.23 12.84 7.78
C GLU A 375 -8.91 12.22 7.27
N ARG A 376 -8.94 10.93 6.98
CA ARG A 376 -7.86 10.18 6.32
C ARG A 376 -8.11 10.15 4.83
N SER A 377 -7.37 10.94 4.07
CA SER A 377 -7.47 10.97 2.61
C SER A 377 -6.73 9.79 1.93
N ILE A 378 -6.98 9.60 0.63
CA ILE A 378 -6.22 8.64 -0.18
C ILE A 378 -4.76 9.09 -0.25
N MET A 379 -4.50 10.38 -0.53
CA MET A 379 -3.17 10.97 -0.38
C MET A 379 -2.76 10.98 1.09
N SER A 380 -1.60 10.44 1.40
CA SER A 380 -1.09 10.37 2.76
C SER A 380 0.27 11.05 2.90
N ALA A 381 0.42 11.83 3.98
CA ALA A 381 1.70 12.37 4.39
C ALA A 381 2.72 11.29 4.83
N LYS A 382 2.24 10.08 5.08
CA LYS A 382 3.02 8.94 5.55
C LYS A 382 3.53 8.04 4.42
N SER A 383 3.11 8.28 3.17
CA SER A 383 3.53 7.45 2.03
C SER A 383 5.04 7.48 1.84
N THR A 384 5.67 6.31 1.78
CA THR A 384 7.09 6.17 1.41
C THR A 384 7.26 5.86 -0.06
N HIS A 385 6.30 5.20 -0.64
CA HIS A 385 6.15 5.00 -2.09
C HIS A 385 4.72 4.59 -2.43
N THR A 386 4.36 4.81 -3.68
CA THR A 386 3.10 4.35 -4.28
C THR A 386 3.43 3.73 -5.61
N TYR A 387 2.83 2.58 -5.92
CA TYR A 387 2.97 2.00 -7.25
C TYR A 387 1.64 1.68 -7.92
N ILE A 388 1.67 1.64 -9.26
CA ILE A 388 0.60 1.14 -10.12
C ILE A 388 1.24 0.12 -11.04
N ALA A 389 0.93 -1.15 -10.82
CA ALA A 389 1.31 -2.23 -11.71
C ALA A 389 0.33 -2.30 -12.88
N GLN A 390 0.84 -2.39 -14.11
CA GLN A 390 0.08 -2.36 -15.35
C GLN A 390 0.49 -3.49 -16.27
N VAL A 391 -0.49 -4.21 -16.81
CA VAL A 391 -0.26 -5.25 -17.82
C VAL A 391 -1.34 -5.20 -18.89
N ASN A 392 -0.94 -5.37 -20.15
CA ASN A 392 -1.81 -5.66 -21.28
C ASN A 392 -1.02 -6.38 -22.40
N ASP A 393 -1.73 -6.84 -23.43
CA ASP A 393 -1.12 -7.59 -24.54
C ASP A 393 -0.31 -6.72 -25.53
N LYS A 394 -0.34 -5.38 -25.42
CA LYS A 394 0.37 -4.45 -26.32
C LYS A 394 1.72 -4.01 -25.77
N LEU A 395 1.90 -4.08 -24.45
CA LEU A 395 3.15 -3.68 -23.80
C LEU A 395 4.24 -4.71 -24.03
N PRO A 396 5.46 -4.31 -24.40
CA PRO A 396 6.60 -5.23 -24.55
C PRO A 396 6.96 -5.99 -23.27
N ALA A 397 6.63 -5.42 -22.11
CA ALA A 397 6.77 -6.00 -20.79
C ALA A 397 5.75 -5.36 -19.82
N PRO A 398 5.39 -6.05 -18.73
CA PRO A 398 4.63 -5.44 -17.63
C PRO A 398 5.35 -4.21 -17.08
N ILE A 399 4.59 -3.18 -16.67
CA ILE A 399 5.11 -1.90 -16.17
C ILE A 399 4.70 -1.72 -14.71
N CYS A 400 5.65 -1.33 -13.88
CA CYS A 400 5.42 -0.79 -12.55
C CYS A 400 5.66 0.73 -12.58
N TRP A 401 4.62 1.52 -12.44
CA TRP A 401 4.71 2.96 -12.24
C TRP A 401 4.98 3.22 -10.77
N LEU A 402 6.13 3.78 -10.44
CA LEU A 402 6.57 4.02 -9.07
C LEU A 402 6.66 5.52 -8.80
N SER A 403 5.97 5.99 -7.78
CA SER A 403 6.17 7.29 -7.17
C SER A 403 6.84 7.09 -5.80
N THR A 404 8.02 7.68 -5.63
CA THR A 404 8.73 7.65 -4.35
C THR A 404 8.21 8.76 -3.46
N ASN A 405 8.00 8.47 -2.16
CA ASN A 405 7.36 9.38 -1.23
C ASN A 405 5.88 9.67 -1.60
N THR A 406 5.32 10.83 -1.23
CA THR A 406 3.93 11.16 -1.58
C THR A 406 3.77 11.42 -3.07
N PRO A 407 2.76 10.86 -3.73
CA PRO A 407 2.53 11.04 -5.16
C PRO A 407 2.16 12.47 -5.57
N PHE A 408 1.78 13.32 -4.62
CA PHE A 408 1.39 14.71 -4.94
C PHE A 408 2.58 15.51 -5.45
N GLU A 409 3.74 15.39 -4.81
CA GLU A 409 4.98 16.08 -5.18
C GLU A 409 5.90 15.27 -6.07
N ASN A 410 5.53 14.04 -6.40
CA ASN A 410 6.42 13.13 -7.12
C ASN A 410 5.70 12.46 -8.28
N PRO A 411 6.38 12.32 -9.44
CA PRO A 411 5.78 11.67 -10.59
C PRO A 411 5.75 10.16 -10.41
N PHE A 412 4.83 9.52 -11.07
CA PHE A 412 4.89 8.09 -11.32
C PHE A 412 5.86 7.81 -12.47
N VAL A 413 6.96 7.13 -12.16
CA VAL A 413 8.01 6.77 -13.10
C VAL A 413 7.85 5.31 -13.52
N PRO A 414 7.78 4.99 -14.82
CA PRO A 414 7.55 3.62 -15.27
C PRO A 414 8.83 2.78 -15.25
N PHE A 415 8.74 1.54 -14.77
CA PHE A 415 9.78 0.52 -14.78
C PHE A 415 9.23 -0.79 -15.35
N ALA A 416 10.00 -1.46 -16.18
CA ALA A 416 9.77 -2.88 -16.46
C ALA A 416 10.32 -3.73 -15.31
N VAL A 417 9.89 -5.01 -15.23
CA VAL A 417 10.45 -5.97 -14.26
C VAL A 417 11.88 -6.32 -14.69
N ALA A 418 12.82 -5.47 -14.30
CA ALA A 418 14.23 -5.54 -14.61
C ALA A 418 15.06 -4.79 -13.56
N LYS A 419 16.39 -4.92 -13.61
CA LYS A 419 17.28 -4.19 -12.71
C LYS A 419 17.05 -2.69 -12.84
N MET A 420 16.70 -2.04 -11.74
CA MET A 420 16.43 -0.60 -11.67
C MET A 420 17.73 0.23 -11.55
N PRO A 421 17.71 1.51 -11.95
CA PRO A 421 18.81 2.44 -11.69
C PRO A 421 19.11 2.58 -10.19
N ALA A 422 20.38 2.79 -9.85
CA ALA A 422 20.83 2.87 -8.45
C ALA A 422 20.12 3.97 -7.63
N ALA A 423 19.63 5.01 -8.28
CA ALA A 423 18.87 6.08 -7.62
C ALA A 423 17.53 5.60 -7.03
N TYR A 424 16.95 4.51 -7.54
CA TYR A 424 15.63 4.01 -7.15
C TYR A 424 15.66 2.77 -6.25
N ASN A 425 16.82 2.32 -5.83
CA ASN A 425 16.95 1.20 -4.91
C ASN A 425 17.88 1.52 -3.74
N LYS A 426 17.85 0.68 -2.69
CA LYS A 426 18.68 0.83 -1.49
C LYS A 426 18.56 2.21 -0.82
N ALA A 427 17.40 2.83 -0.89
CA ALA A 427 17.15 4.03 -0.10
C ALA A 427 16.98 3.64 1.37
N LEU A 428 17.62 4.39 2.27
CA LEU A 428 17.47 4.26 3.71
C LEU A 428 16.74 5.49 4.24
N ARG A 429 15.82 5.29 5.19
CA ARG A 429 15.08 6.39 5.79
C ARG A 429 15.88 7.11 6.87
N ASP A 430 16.73 6.38 7.56
CA ASP A 430 17.57 6.82 8.67
C ASP A 430 18.94 7.38 8.25
N GLU A 431 19.24 7.37 6.94
CA GLU A 431 20.51 7.81 6.39
C GLU A 431 20.30 8.62 5.11
N TYR A 432 20.68 9.91 5.15
CA TYR A 432 20.58 10.78 3.99
C TYR A 432 21.58 10.40 2.89
N ASP A 433 21.07 10.14 1.68
CA ASP A 433 21.87 9.88 0.49
C ASP A 433 21.36 10.70 -0.70
N ALA A 434 22.09 11.75 -1.06
CA ALA A 434 21.76 12.62 -2.20
C ALA A 434 21.74 11.92 -3.56
N SER A 435 22.22 10.67 -3.65
CA SER A 435 22.15 9.84 -4.86
C SER A 435 20.82 9.08 -5.02
N LYS A 436 19.89 9.22 -4.05
CA LYS A 436 18.62 8.49 -4.04
C LYS A 436 17.43 9.38 -4.39
N MET A 437 16.55 8.86 -5.24
CA MET A 437 15.30 9.55 -5.61
C MET A 437 14.40 9.80 -4.39
N TYR A 438 14.37 8.88 -3.43
CA TYR A 438 13.65 9.06 -2.18
C TYR A 438 14.04 10.37 -1.47
N TRP A 439 15.33 10.68 -1.37
CA TRP A 439 15.80 11.90 -0.71
C TRP A 439 15.60 13.16 -1.56
N ALA A 440 15.75 13.06 -2.90
CA ALA A 440 15.39 14.15 -3.80
C ALA A 440 13.89 14.49 -3.70
N SER A 441 13.04 13.47 -3.64
CA SER A 441 11.60 13.59 -3.41
C SER A 441 11.28 14.22 -2.06
N THR A 442 11.93 13.76 -0.98
CA THR A 442 11.76 14.27 0.38
C THR A 442 12.08 15.77 0.48
N GLN A 443 13.12 16.22 -0.21
CA GLN A 443 13.49 17.63 -0.23
C GLN A 443 12.40 18.51 -0.88
N VAL A 444 11.87 18.11 -2.04
CA VAL A 444 10.78 18.83 -2.72
C VAL A 444 9.53 18.83 -1.84
N MET A 445 9.15 17.65 -1.31
CA MET A 445 7.98 17.49 -0.44
C MET A 445 8.07 18.39 0.81
N SER A 446 9.21 18.44 1.48
CA SER A 446 9.38 19.22 2.72
C SER A 446 9.16 20.72 2.50
N LEU A 447 9.59 21.26 1.36
CA LEU A 447 9.33 22.66 1.01
C LEU A 447 7.84 22.87 0.65
N THR A 448 7.27 21.96 -0.13
CA THR A 448 5.88 22.06 -0.57
C THR A 448 4.91 21.98 0.60
N GLN A 449 5.13 21.07 1.55
CA GLN A 449 4.28 20.94 2.73
C GLN A 449 4.22 22.19 3.58
N GLY A 450 5.36 22.88 3.74
CA GLY A 450 5.43 24.12 4.53
C GLY A 450 4.73 25.31 3.88
N TYR A 451 4.68 25.34 2.54
CA TYR A 451 4.16 26.49 1.76
C TYR A 451 3.23 26.00 0.64
N PHE A 452 2.30 25.14 0.96
CA PHE A 452 1.53 24.33 0.02
C PHE A 452 0.86 25.13 -1.09
N SER A 453 -0.01 26.09 -0.76
CA SER A 453 -0.74 26.87 -1.76
C SER A 453 0.16 27.69 -2.70
N VAL A 454 1.38 27.95 -2.31
CA VAL A 454 2.35 28.77 -3.08
C VAL A 454 3.26 27.89 -3.95
N ILE A 455 3.77 26.78 -3.41
CA ILE A 455 4.76 25.95 -4.09
C ILE A 455 4.12 24.84 -4.91
N SER A 456 3.00 24.28 -4.44
CA SER A 456 2.35 23.13 -5.09
C SER A 456 1.99 23.35 -6.57
N PRO A 457 1.59 24.53 -7.08
CA PRO A 457 1.36 24.70 -8.51
C PRO A 457 2.62 24.48 -9.36
N THR A 458 3.80 24.96 -8.89
CA THR A 458 5.09 24.74 -9.59
C THR A 458 5.48 23.26 -9.61
N VAL A 459 5.21 22.55 -8.52
CA VAL A 459 5.50 21.11 -8.42
C VAL A 459 4.52 20.29 -9.26
N ALA A 460 3.22 20.61 -9.22
CA ALA A 460 2.21 19.95 -10.01
C ALA A 460 2.46 20.04 -11.52
N GLU A 461 2.93 21.21 -12.01
CA GLU A 461 3.36 21.38 -13.39
C GLU A 461 4.53 20.43 -13.73
N ALA A 462 5.57 20.36 -12.90
CA ALA A 462 6.71 19.49 -13.12
C ALA A 462 6.33 18.01 -13.09
N VAL A 463 5.43 17.61 -12.18
CA VAL A 463 4.88 16.25 -12.11
C VAL A 463 4.12 15.91 -13.40
N SER A 464 3.21 16.79 -13.83
CA SER A 464 2.41 16.59 -15.04
C SER A 464 3.27 16.48 -16.30
N GLU A 465 4.29 17.31 -16.43
CA GLU A 465 5.24 17.25 -17.54
C GLU A 465 6.03 15.94 -17.55
N SER A 466 6.54 15.52 -16.39
CA SER A 466 7.30 14.27 -16.26
C SER A 466 6.47 13.04 -16.63
N GLU A 467 5.21 12.98 -16.16
CA GLU A 467 4.30 11.86 -16.47
C GLU A 467 3.87 11.85 -17.94
N LYS A 468 3.58 13.02 -18.52
CA LYS A 468 3.30 13.16 -19.95
C LYS A 468 4.47 12.64 -20.79
N ASN A 469 5.69 13.08 -20.50
CA ASN A 469 6.90 12.62 -21.21
C ASN A 469 7.10 11.09 -21.07
N SER A 470 6.78 10.52 -19.90
CA SER A 470 6.85 9.07 -19.66
C SER A 470 5.81 8.29 -20.47
N LEU A 471 4.59 8.80 -20.60
CA LEU A 471 3.53 8.20 -21.42
C LEU A 471 3.89 8.23 -22.92
N GLU A 472 4.35 9.38 -23.43
CA GLU A 472 4.82 9.53 -24.82
C GLU A 472 6.00 8.61 -25.13
N LEU A 473 6.92 8.44 -24.15
CA LEU A 473 8.04 7.50 -24.27
C LEU A 473 7.56 6.06 -24.39
N ILE A 474 6.61 5.64 -23.57
CA ILE A 474 6.03 4.29 -23.65
C ILE A 474 5.39 4.09 -25.01
N GLU A 475 4.54 5.01 -25.47
CA GLU A 475 3.85 4.92 -26.75
C GLU A 475 4.84 4.78 -27.92
N SER A 476 5.91 5.57 -27.94
CA SER A 476 6.95 5.48 -28.97
C SER A 476 7.82 4.22 -28.87
N SER A 477 7.76 3.50 -27.74
CA SER A 477 8.60 2.33 -27.44
C SER A 477 7.87 0.98 -27.55
N LEU A 478 6.59 0.96 -27.92
CA LEU A 478 5.77 -0.28 -27.96
C LEU A 478 6.32 -1.37 -28.87
N ASN A 479 7.08 -1.00 -29.90
CA ASN A 479 7.66 -1.96 -30.86
C ASN A 479 9.08 -2.42 -30.47
N LEU A 480 9.62 -1.98 -29.33
CA LEU A 480 10.96 -2.37 -28.89
C LEU A 480 10.97 -3.79 -28.32
N PRO A 481 12.06 -4.54 -28.49
CA PRO A 481 12.29 -5.76 -27.73
C PRO A 481 12.28 -5.48 -26.21
N LYS A 482 11.81 -6.45 -25.39
CA LYS A 482 11.65 -6.33 -23.93
C LYS A 482 12.87 -5.69 -23.23
N ASN A 483 14.08 -6.12 -23.57
CA ASN A 483 15.32 -5.59 -22.98
C ASN A 483 15.61 -4.13 -23.36
N LYS A 484 15.29 -3.75 -24.59
CA LYS A 484 15.44 -2.35 -25.06
C LYS A 484 14.39 -1.46 -24.44
N PHE A 485 13.15 -1.94 -24.36
CA PHE A 485 12.08 -1.25 -23.64
C PHE A 485 12.46 -0.97 -22.19
N ALA A 486 12.91 -1.97 -21.44
CA ALA A 486 13.38 -1.80 -20.07
C ALA A 486 14.53 -0.78 -19.94
N ALA A 487 15.51 -0.84 -20.87
CA ALA A 487 16.62 0.11 -20.87
C ALA A 487 16.14 1.55 -21.14
N THR A 488 15.18 1.74 -22.04
CA THR A 488 14.58 3.05 -22.33
C THR A 488 13.86 3.63 -21.11
N LEU A 489 13.07 2.81 -20.41
CA LEU A 489 12.41 3.24 -19.16
C LEU A 489 13.42 3.60 -18.07
N ASN A 490 14.51 2.84 -17.93
CA ASN A 490 15.57 3.15 -16.98
C ASN A 490 16.30 4.47 -17.30
N GLN A 491 16.53 4.78 -18.58
CA GLN A 491 17.08 6.08 -18.99
C GLN A 491 16.16 7.24 -18.63
N ASN A 492 14.84 7.09 -18.83
CA ASN A 492 13.85 8.04 -18.39
C ASN A 492 13.89 8.24 -16.86
N ALA A 493 13.98 7.17 -16.09
CA ALA A 493 14.06 7.24 -14.64
C ALA A 493 15.29 8.04 -14.15
N VAL A 494 16.45 7.86 -14.79
CA VAL A 494 17.65 8.66 -14.47
C VAL A 494 17.42 10.14 -14.78
N LYS A 495 16.81 10.45 -15.93
CA LYS A 495 16.46 11.82 -16.30
C LYS A 495 15.51 12.45 -15.27
N VAL A 496 14.46 11.74 -14.86
CA VAL A 496 13.51 12.23 -13.85
C VAL A 496 14.21 12.50 -12.52
N PHE A 497 15.13 11.65 -12.07
CA PHE A 497 15.92 11.88 -10.87
C PHE A 497 16.73 13.19 -10.96
N ASP A 498 17.43 13.43 -12.08
CA ASP A 498 18.20 14.66 -12.28
C ASP A 498 17.30 15.89 -12.35
N ASP A 499 16.13 15.77 -12.96
CA ASP A 499 15.16 16.87 -13.04
C ASP A 499 14.57 17.21 -11.66
N TRP A 500 14.35 16.23 -10.76
CA TRP A 500 13.89 16.48 -9.39
C TRP A 500 14.93 17.21 -8.53
N LYS A 501 16.21 16.87 -8.68
CA LYS A 501 17.30 17.63 -8.04
C LYS A 501 17.34 19.08 -8.51
N LYS A 502 17.13 19.31 -9.80
CA LYS A 502 17.04 20.67 -10.37
C LYS A 502 15.77 21.39 -9.90
N LEU A 503 14.65 20.69 -9.80
CA LEU A 503 13.39 21.24 -9.31
C LEU A 503 13.54 21.79 -7.89
N TYR A 504 14.13 21.01 -6.97
CA TYR A 504 14.43 21.47 -5.63
C TYR A 504 15.24 22.79 -5.62
N THR A 505 16.33 22.83 -6.38
CA THR A 505 17.16 24.05 -6.51
C THR A 505 16.37 25.22 -7.08
N ARG A 506 15.54 24.97 -8.12
CA ARG A 506 14.67 25.99 -8.73
C ARG A 506 13.64 26.55 -7.74
N ILE A 507 13.04 25.71 -6.91
CA ILE A 507 12.11 26.12 -5.87
C ILE A 507 12.83 26.98 -4.82
N LEU A 508 14.02 26.58 -4.35
CA LEU A 508 14.81 27.37 -3.40
C LEU A 508 15.12 28.77 -3.95
N ILE A 509 15.58 28.87 -5.19
CA ILE A 509 15.90 30.15 -5.82
C ILE A 509 14.63 31.00 -6.02
N LYS A 510 13.55 30.40 -6.53
CA LYS A 510 12.31 31.12 -6.84
C LYS A 510 11.63 31.70 -5.60
N TYR A 511 11.68 30.96 -4.51
CA TYR A 511 10.98 31.31 -3.27
C TYR A 511 11.93 31.67 -2.12
N ASP A 512 13.23 31.76 -2.37
CA ASP A 512 14.27 32.14 -1.40
C ASP A 512 14.13 31.38 -0.06
N GLY A 513 13.98 30.05 -0.17
CA GLY A 513 13.76 29.19 1.00
C GLY A 513 12.50 29.53 1.83
N GLY A 514 11.55 30.25 1.24
CA GLY A 514 10.36 30.76 1.91
C GLY A 514 10.43 32.23 2.31
N ALA A 515 11.62 32.85 2.37
CA ALA A 515 11.77 34.26 2.74
C ALA A 515 11.31 35.24 1.62
N GLY A 516 11.38 34.79 0.36
CA GLY A 516 10.96 35.58 -0.81
C GLY A 516 9.45 35.44 -1.15
N LEU A 517 8.69 34.75 -0.33
CA LEU A 517 7.24 34.69 -0.48
C LEU A 517 6.65 36.09 -0.25
N LYS A 518 6.40 36.81 -1.34
CA LYS A 518 5.61 38.02 -1.25
C LYS A 518 4.22 37.62 -0.80
N TYR A 519 3.79 38.12 0.34
CA TYR A 519 2.42 38.01 0.81
C TYR A 519 1.50 38.60 -0.29
N ASP A 520 0.89 37.76 -1.07
CA ASP A 520 -0.28 38.17 -1.84
C ASP A 520 -1.49 37.90 -0.96
N GLU A 521 -1.95 38.91 -0.22
CA GLU A 521 -3.13 38.86 0.64
C GLU A 521 -4.36 38.35 -0.08
N ARG A 522 -4.40 38.36 -1.41
CA ARG A 522 -5.50 37.86 -2.24
C ARG A 522 -5.56 36.34 -2.37
N ASN A 523 -4.47 35.64 -2.06
CA ASN A 523 -4.36 34.18 -2.15
C ASN A 523 -4.32 33.48 -0.78
N LEU A 524 -4.44 34.24 0.30
CA LEU A 524 -4.60 33.63 1.61
C LEU A 524 -6.07 33.20 1.79
N PRO A 525 -6.36 31.97 2.24
CA PRO A 525 -7.70 31.64 2.67
C PRO A 525 -8.11 32.63 3.77
N ALA A 526 -9.33 33.13 3.70
CA ALA A 526 -9.86 34.02 4.73
C ALA A 526 -9.57 33.39 6.12
N PRO A 527 -9.01 34.15 7.08
CA PRO A 527 -8.76 33.62 8.40
C PRO A 527 -10.06 33.00 8.93
N SER A 528 -10.02 31.70 9.20
CA SER A 528 -11.14 31.02 9.83
C SER A 528 -11.46 31.80 11.12
N ALA A 529 -12.73 32.16 11.32
CA ALA A 529 -13.15 32.83 12.53
C ALA A 529 -12.64 32.04 13.73
N PRO A 530 -12.07 32.69 14.76
CA PRO A 530 -11.53 32.00 15.90
C PRO A 530 -12.65 31.13 16.51
N THR A 531 -12.45 29.84 16.47
CA THR A 531 -13.32 28.88 17.17
C THR A 531 -13.31 29.29 18.63
N LYS A 532 -14.42 29.74 19.12
CA LYS A 532 -14.59 29.94 20.58
C LYS A 532 -14.42 28.56 21.22
N TYR A 533 -13.39 28.41 22.02
CA TYR A 533 -13.15 27.24 22.88
C TYR A 533 -14.23 27.16 23.97
#